data_689704ab27fb3b99950303ef56f0a65c
#
_entry.id   689704ab27fb3b99950303ef56f0a65c
#
_cell.length_a   1.000
_cell.length_b   1.000
_cell.length_c   1.000
_cell.angle_alpha   90.00
_cell.angle_beta   90.00
_cell.angle_gamma   90.00
#
_symmetry.space_group_name_H-M   'P 1'
#
loop_
_entity.id
_entity.type
_entity.pdbx_description
1 polymer ?
#
loop_
_entity_poly.entity_id
_entity_poly.type
_entity_poly.pdbx_seq_one_letter_code
_entity_poly.pdbx_strand_id
1 'polypeptide(L)'
;MISSQYGTVFTKSNYQDIQKVHSIWICPDPQGKTNSSITRFHITKEDVVGKSLMEKADYDKVEVVVLNLGKNDEETIGSQILDLLSTLFSVGIPLEDRKRKPSEVYGIKMTEEIGREVSEVCDLSYGIEQAGINKGYKIGKEEGVEEGKHKMLFKLFIDGNLSLTDAATQVNMTEEEFLKKKEEYEKSHSNV
;
A
#
# COMPACT_ATOMS: atom_id res chain seq x y z
N MET A 1 -5.83 -2.24 20.10
CA MET A 1 -5.83 -3.60 20.71
C MET A 1 -4.94 -3.68 21.96
N ILE A 2 -3.63 -3.38 21.96
CA ILE A 2 -2.84 -3.32 23.20
C ILE A 2 -3.38 -2.23 24.11
N SER A 3 -3.63 -1.01 23.59
CA SER A 3 -4.23 0.09 24.36
C SER A 3 -5.61 -0.23 24.94
N SER A 4 -6.41 -1.08 24.30
CA SER A 4 -7.70 -1.50 24.85
C SER A 4 -7.55 -2.48 26.00
N GLN A 5 -6.50 -3.30 26.03
CA GLN A 5 -6.18 -4.15 27.18
C GLN A 5 -5.70 -3.32 28.39
N TYR A 6 -4.97 -2.21 28.15
CA TYR A 6 -4.58 -1.30 29.21
C TYR A 6 -5.77 -0.74 30.00
N GLY A 7 -6.89 -0.44 29.33
CA GLY A 7 -8.08 0.10 29.98
C GLY A 7 -8.91 -0.92 30.78
N THR A 8 -8.85 -2.21 30.41
CA THR A 8 -9.72 -3.24 30.98
C THR A 8 -9.00 -4.22 31.92
N VAL A 9 -7.75 -4.54 31.64
CA VAL A 9 -6.97 -5.55 32.39
C VAL A 9 -6.02 -4.89 33.40
N PHE A 10 -5.64 -3.62 33.16
CA PHE A 10 -4.60 -2.92 33.91
C PHE A 10 -5.15 -2.21 35.16
N THR A 11 -5.75 -2.96 36.08
CA THR A 11 -6.28 -2.34 37.33
C THR A 11 -5.31 -2.31 38.49
N LYS A 12 -4.20 -3.05 38.47
CA LYS A 12 -3.21 -3.12 39.56
C LYS A 12 -1.81 -3.55 39.15
N SER A 13 -1.16 -2.86 38.21
CA SER A 13 0.30 -2.99 37.97
C SER A 13 0.85 -4.39 37.59
N ASN A 14 0.01 -5.33 37.18
CA ASN A 14 0.45 -6.67 36.78
C ASN A 14 0.59 -6.74 35.26
N TYR A 15 1.78 -6.41 34.72
CA TYR A 15 2.10 -6.53 33.32
C TYR A 15 2.00 -7.97 32.77
N GLN A 16 2.09 -8.96 33.65
CA GLN A 16 1.96 -10.39 33.32
C GLN A 16 0.57 -10.73 32.81
N ASP A 17 -0.48 -10.01 33.23
CA ASP A 17 -1.87 -10.25 32.86
C ASP A 17 -2.18 -9.76 31.41
N ILE A 18 -1.28 -8.98 30.81
CA ILE A 18 -1.42 -8.53 29.43
C ILE A 18 -1.21 -9.73 28.48
N GLN A 19 -2.24 -10.04 27.70
CA GLN A 19 -2.16 -11.09 26.70
C GLN A 19 -1.37 -10.64 25.48
N LYS A 20 -0.65 -11.58 24.86
CA LYS A 20 0.06 -11.34 23.60
C LYS A 20 -0.93 -10.99 22.49
N VAL A 21 -0.65 -9.93 21.76
CA VAL A 21 -1.42 -9.50 20.60
C VAL A 21 -0.75 -10.04 19.34
N HIS A 22 -1.51 -10.75 18.53
CA HIS A 22 -1.11 -11.19 17.20
C HIS A 22 -1.81 -10.31 16.16
N SER A 23 -1.04 -9.74 15.25
CA SER A 23 -1.54 -8.98 14.12
C SER A 23 -1.10 -9.65 12.82
N ILE A 24 -2.05 -10.01 11.97
CA ILE A 24 -1.79 -10.67 10.69
C ILE A 24 -2.17 -9.71 9.57
N TRP A 25 -1.23 -9.47 8.67
CA TRP A 25 -1.38 -8.63 7.49
C TRP A 25 -1.21 -9.47 6.24
N ILE A 26 -2.23 -9.45 5.38
CA ILE A 26 -2.19 -10.09 4.07
C ILE A 26 -2.04 -8.97 3.04
N CYS A 27 -0.96 -9.00 2.27
CA CYS A 27 -0.64 -8.05 1.21
C CYS A 27 -0.79 -8.74 -0.14
N PRO A 28 -1.94 -8.57 -0.83
CA PRO A 28 -2.20 -9.25 -2.10
C PRO A 28 -1.26 -8.80 -3.23
N ASP A 29 -0.88 -7.52 -3.23
CA ASP A 29 0.07 -6.94 -4.19
C ASP A 29 1.21 -6.24 -3.47
N PRO A 30 2.26 -6.97 -3.04
CA PRO A 30 3.40 -6.38 -2.38
C PRO A 30 4.19 -5.52 -3.36
N GLN A 31 4.31 -4.22 -3.06
CA GLN A 31 5.17 -3.32 -3.84
C GLN A 31 6.64 -3.59 -3.54
N GLY A 32 7.44 -3.85 -4.57
CA GLY A 32 8.89 -4.00 -4.45
C GLY A 32 9.42 -5.43 -4.62
N LYS A 33 10.56 -5.73 -3.99
CA LYS A 33 11.33 -6.97 -4.19
C LYS A 33 10.90 -8.16 -3.32
N THR A 34 9.84 -8.03 -2.53
CA THR A 34 9.40 -9.05 -1.58
C THR A 34 8.22 -9.84 -2.13
N ASN A 35 8.50 -10.69 -3.11
CA ASN A 35 7.49 -11.61 -3.63
C ASN A 35 7.35 -12.83 -2.72
N SER A 36 6.13 -13.33 -2.57
CA SER A 36 5.80 -14.62 -1.92
C SER A 36 6.57 -14.88 -0.63
N SER A 37 6.29 -14.15 0.43
CA SER A 37 6.99 -14.29 1.71
C SER A 37 6.07 -14.27 2.91
N ILE A 38 6.47 -14.98 3.97
CA ILE A 38 5.87 -14.87 5.30
C ILE A 38 6.95 -14.32 6.23
N THR A 39 6.73 -13.12 6.75
CA THR A 39 7.66 -12.47 7.67
C THR A 39 7.01 -12.28 9.03
N ARG A 40 7.70 -12.71 10.08
CA ARG A 40 7.26 -12.56 11.45
C ARG A 40 8.14 -11.55 12.19
N PHE A 41 7.51 -10.56 12.79
CA PHE A 41 8.12 -9.58 13.67
C PHE A 41 7.67 -9.85 15.10
N HIS A 42 8.61 -9.86 16.03
CA HIS A 42 8.33 -10.10 17.45
C HIS A 42 9.37 -9.38 18.31
N ILE A 43 9.05 -9.19 19.59
CA ILE A 43 9.96 -8.52 20.52
C ILE A 43 11.00 -9.55 21.00
N THR A 44 12.28 -9.16 20.90
CA THR A 44 13.40 -9.92 21.44
C THR A 44 14.05 -9.15 22.59
N LYS A 45 14.70 -9.87 23.51
CA LYS A 45 15.43 -9.30 24.63
C LYS A 45 16.94 -9.44 24.39
N GLU A 46 17.66 -8.35 24.63
CA GLU A 46 19.12 -8.33 24.66
C GLU A 46 19.56 -7.74 26.01
N ASP A 47 20.38 -8.46 26.75
CA ASP A 47 20.94 -7.99 28.01
C ASP A 47 22.21 -7.16 27.74
N VAL A 48 22.06 -5.83 27.70
CA VAL A 48 23.19 -4.91 27.41
C VAL A 48 24.11 -4.77 28.62
N VAL A 49 23.56 -4.75 29.84
CA VAL A 49 24.30 -4.73 31.10
C VAL A 49 23.59 -5.62 32.13
N GLY A 50 24.34 -6.52 32.73
CA GLY A 50 23.77 -7.50 33.67
C GLY A 50 22.94 -8.57 32.99
N LYS A 51 22.19 -9.37 33.77
CA LYS A 51 21.32 -10.43 33.26
C LYS A 51 19.91 -10.26 33.83
N SER A 52 18.94 -10.05 32.94
CA SER A 52 17.52 -10.04 33.34
C SER A 52 16.97 -11.46 33.38
N LEU A 53 16.23 -11.78 34.44
CA LEU A 53 15.54 -13.07 34.60
C LEU A 53 14.11 -13.06 34.03
N MET A 54 13.72 -11.96 33.33
CA MET A 54 12.40 -11.83 32.73
C MET A 54 12.19 -12.93 31.66
N GLU A 55 11.09 -13.66 31.79
CA GLU A 55 10.72 -14.69 30.84
C GLU A 55 10.17 -14.12 29.53
N LYS A 56 10.26 -14.90 28.45
CA LYS A 56 9.77 -14.46 27.14
C LYS A 56 8.30 -14.09 27.17
N ALA A 57 7.48 -14.80 27.92
CA ALA A 57 6.05 -14.54 28.10
C ALA A 57 5.75 -13.15 28.67
N ASP A 58 6.70 -12.56 29.42
CA ASP A 58 6.50 -11.28 30.08
C ASP A 58 6.78 -10.07 29.17
N TYR A 59 7.68 -10.20 28.20
CA TYR A 59 8.08 -9.09 27.32
C TYR A 59 7.63 -9.22 25.87
N ASP A 60 7.48 -10.44 25.32
CA ASP A 60 7.09 -10.68 23.94
C ASP A 60 5.56 -10.61 23.79
N LYS A 61 5.01 -9.42 24.02
CA LYS A 61 3.56 -9.17 24.04
C LYS A 61 2.97 -8.78 22.68
N VAL A 62 3.79 -8.62 21.64
CA VAL A 62 3.36 -8.23 20.29
C VAL A 62 4.01 -9.13 19.26
N GLU A 63 3.20 -9.65 18.37
CA GLU A 63 3.68 -10.36 17.18
C GLU A 63 2.94 -9.84 15.96
N VAL A 64 3.69 -9.50 14.92
CA VAL A 64 3.13 -9.12 13.62
C VAL A 64 3.59 -10.13 12.59
N VAL A 65 2.64 -10.70 11.86
CA VAL A 65 2.92 -11.60 10.72
C VAL A 65 2.47 -10.89 9.45
N VAL A 66 3.38 -10.72 8.51
CA VAL A 66 3.11 -10.15 7.19
C VAL A 66 3.22 -11.25 6.15
N LEU A 67 2.12 -11.48 5.43
CA LEU A 67 2.06 -12.43 4.31
C LEU A 67 2.02 -11.61 3.02
N ASN A 68 3.12 -11.62 2.28
CA ASN A 68 3.18 -11.04 0.95
C ASN A 68 2.82 -12.13 -0.06
N LEU A 69 1.73 -11.91 -0.80
CA LEU A 69 1.30 -12.83 -1.84
C LEU A 69 2.02 -12.43 -3.13
N GLY A 70 2.69 -13.36 -3.78
CA GLY A 70 3.35 -13.13 -5.07
C GLY A 70 2.35 -12.92 -6.20
N LYS A 71 2.85 -12.45 -7.34
CA LYS A 71 2.07 -12.48 -8.59
C LYS A 71 1.86 -13.92 -9.01
N ASN A 72 0.69 -14.21 -9.60
CA ASN A 72 0.28 -15.58 -9.99
C ASN A 72 1.23 -16.27 -10.99
N ASP A 73 2.17 -15.53 -11.59
CA ASP A 73 3.09 -15.99 -12.64
C ASP A 73 4.47 -16.40 -12.09
N GLU A 74 4.73 -16.16 -10.80
CA GLU A 74 5.98 -16.55 -10.15
C GLU A 74 5.76 -17.86 -9.39
N GLU A 75 6.65 -18.82 -9.56
CA GLU A 75 6.68 -20.04 -8.76
C GLU A 75 6.63 -19.70 -7.28
N THR A 76 5.48 -19.94 -6.67
CA THR A 76 5.28 -19.74 -5.24
C THR A 76 6.20 -20.70 -4.52
N ILE A 77 7.27 -20.20 -3.91
CA ILE A 77 8.30 -21.01 -3.27
C ILE A 77 7.68 -21.82 -2.14
N GLY A 78 7.14 -23.00 -2.47
CA GLY A 78 6.87 -24.11 -1.55
C GLY A 78 5.91 -23.90 -0.39
N SER A 79 5.13 -22.81 -0.34
CA SER A 79 4.18 -22.57 0.76
C SER A 79 2.74 -22.72 0.29
N GLN A 80 2.11 -23.85 0.66
CA GLN A 80 0.69 -24.11 0.37
C GLN A 80 -0.25 -23.00 0.88
N ILE A 81 0.09 -22.34 1.99
CA ILE A 81 -0.74 -21.27 2.54
C ILE A 81 -0.67 -20.01 1.68
N LEU A 82 0.50 -19.64 1.16
CA LEU A 82 0.63 -18.49 0.27
C LEU A 82 -0.12 -18.73 -1.05
N ASP A 83 -0.02 -19.92 -1.58
CA ASP A 83 -0.71 -20.34 -2.81
C ASP A 83 -2.24 -20.32 -2.65
N LEU A 84 -2.72 -20.84 -1.52
CA LEU A 84 -4.14 -20.76 -1.17
C LEU A 84 -4.61 -19.31 -1.05
N LEU A 85 -3.89 -18.49 -0.30
CA LEU A 85 -4.27 -17.09 -0.09
C LEU A 85 -4.18 -16.27 -1.38
N SER A 86 -3.17 -16.55 -2.23
CA SER A 86 -3.09 -15.94 -3.57
C SER A 86 -4.29 -16.32 -4.42
N THR A 87 -4.73 -17.58 -4.37
CA THR A 87 -5.94 -18.02 -5.08
C THR A 87 -7.19 -17.30 -4.58
N LEU A 88 -7.32 -17.11 -3.26
CA LEU A 88 -8.50 -16.48 -2.67
C LEU A 88 -8.54 -14.96 -2.88
N PHE A 89 -7.41 -14.28 -2.80
CA PHE A 89 -7.35 -12.81 -2.76
C PHE A 89 -6.85 -12.15 -4.05
N SER A 90 -6.42 -12.91 -5.06
CA SER A 90 -6.01 -12.33 -6.33
C SER A 90 -7.20 -11.84 -7.16
N VAL A 91 -7.14 -10.59 -7.58
CA VAL A 91 -8.18 -9.95 -8.42
C VAL A 91 -8.28 -10.58 -9.80
N GLY A 92 -7.18 -11.13 -10.32
CA GLY A 92 -7.12 -11.74 -11.66
C GLY A 92 -7.73 -13.14 -11.78
N ILE A 93 -8.11 -13.78 -10.67
CA ILE A 93 -8.69 -15.14 -10.68
C ILE A 93 -10.22 -15.05 -10.72
N PRO A 94 -10.89 -15.75 -11.67
CA PRO A 94 -12.34 -15.82 -11.72
C PRO A 94 -12.95 -16.37 -10.42
N LEU A 95 -14.12 -15.85 -10.03
CA LEU A 95 -14.79 -16.22 -8.77
C LEU A 95 -15.04 -17.74 -8.65
N GLU A 96 -15.38 -18.39 -9.77
CA GLU A 96 -15.60 -19.84 -9.81
C GLU A 96 -14.32 -20.62 -9.46
N ASP A 97 -13.17 -20.18 -9.96
CA ASP A 97 -11.88 -20.80 -9.66
C ASP A 97 -11.45 -20.54 -8.20
N ARG A 98 -11.78 -19.37 -7.66
CA ARG A 98 -11.53 -19.06 -6.23
C ARG A 98 -12.35 -19.95 -5.30
N LYS A 99 -13.52 -20.40 -5.71
CA LYS A 99 -14.36 -21.34 -4.94
C LYS A 99 -13.91 -22.78 -5.15
N ARG A 100 -13.56 -23.14 -6.38
CA ARG A 100 -13.25 -24.52 -6.78
C ARG A 100 -11.87 -24.99 -6.29
N LYS A 101 -10.80 -24.20 -6.59
CA LYS A 101 -9.42 -24.57 -6.25
C LYS A 101 -9.18 -24.86 -4.77
N PRO A 102 -9.65 -24.03 -3.80
CA PRO A 102 -9.47 -24.34 -2.38
C PRO A 102 -10.07 -25.70 -1.98
N SER A 103 -11.18 -26.10 -2.59
CA SER A 103 -11.82 -27.37 -2.32
C SER A 103 -11.08 -28.55 -2.93
N GLU A 104 -10.70 -28.45 -4.21
CA GLU A 104 -10.06 -29.53 -4.96
C GLU A 104 -8.59 -29.76 -4.56
N VAL A 105 -7.83 -28.67 -4.33
CA VAL A 105 -6.39 -28.74 -4.10
C VAL A 105 -6.05 -28.85 -2.62
N TYR A 106 -6.80 -28.14 -1.77
CA TYR A 106 -6.47 -28.04 -0.33
C TYR A 106 -7.48 -28.74 0.57
N GLY A 107 -8.53 -29.34 0.02
CA GLY A 107 -9.55 -30.03 0.79
C GLY A 107 -10.42 -29.13 1.68
N ILE A 108 -10.44 -27.83 1.41
CA ILE A 108 -11.19 -26.85 2.21
C ILE A 108 -12.63 -26.84 1.74
N LYS A 109 -13.56 -27.12 2.64
CA LYS A 109 -14.99 -27.10 2.34
C LYS A 109 -15.45 -25.64 2.18
N MET A 110 -15.55 -25.19 0.94
CA MET A 110 -16.09 -23.87 0.60
C MET A 110 -17.61 -23.88 0.76
N THR A 111 -18.10 -23.38 1.91
CA THR A 111 -19.54 -23.14 2.11
C THR A 111 -19.98 -21.90 1.35
N GLU A 112 -21.30 -21.75 1.13
CA GLU A 112 -21.86 -20.54 0.50
C GLU A 112 -21.49 -19.26 1.28
N GLU A 113 -21.46 -19.37 2.61
CA GLU A 113 -21.09 -18.28 3.51
C GLU A 113 -19.64 -17.86 3.30
N ILE A 114 -18.68 -18.79 3.35
CA ILE A 114 -17.26 -18.52 3.08
C ILE A 114 -17.08 -17.95 1.67
N GLY A 115 -17.76 -18.51 0.68
CA GLY A 115 -17.70 -18.04 -0.70
C GLY A 115 -18.18 -16.60 -0.87
N ARG A 116 -19.23 -16.20 -0.12
CA ARG A 116 -19.73 -14.82 -0.10
C ARG A 116 -18.74 -13.88 0.57
N GLU A 117 -18.21 -14.23 1.75
CA GLU A 117 -17.25 -13.41 2.47
C GLU A 117 -15.95 -13.17 1.67
N VAL A 118 -15.44 -14.22 1.01
CA VAL A 118 -14.29 -14.09 0.11
C VAL A 118 -14.59 -13.14 -1.04
N SER A 119 -15.79 -13.22 -1.64
CA SER A 119 -16.20 -12.27 -2.69
C SER A 119 -16.25 -10.84 -2.18
N GLU A 120 -16.89 -10.59 -1.03
CA GLU A 120 -17.03 -9.25 -0.47
C GLU A 120 -15.67 -8.60 -0.16
N VAL A 121 -14.72 -9.36 0.38
CA VAL A 121 -13.35 -8.87 0.63
C VAL A 121 -12.62 -8.53 -0.67
N CYS A 122 -12.77 -9.36 -1.70
CA CYS A 122 -12.16 -9.12 -3.01
C CYS A 122 -12.78 -7.91 -3.72
N ASP A 123 -14.10 -7.77 -3.66
CA ASP A 123 -14.83 -6.66 -4.27
C ASP A 123 -14.45 -5.33 -3.60
N LEU A 124 -14.27 -5.33 -2.28
CA LEU A 124 -13.80 -4.16 -1.53
C LEU A 124 -12.37 -3.79 -1.95
N SER A 125 -11.47 -4.75 -2.02
CA SER A 125 -10.08 -4.51 -2.46
C SER A 125 -10.02 -3.97 -3.87
N TYR A 126 -10.78 -4.54 -4.80
CA TYR A 126 -10.92 -4.06 -6.17
C TYR A 126 -11.50 -2.64 -6.23
N GLY A 127 -12.51 -2.35 -5.43
CA GLY A 127 -13.11 -1.01 -5.34
C GLY A 127 -12.11 0.05 -4.88
N ILE A 128 -11.28 -0.27 -3.88
CA ILE A 128 -10.23 0.63 -3.38
C ILE A 128 -9.15 0.86 -4.45
N GLU A 129 -8.72 -0.19 -5.13
CA GLU A 129 -7.74 -0.10 -6.21
C GLU A 129 -8.25 0.77 -7.36
N GLN A 130 -9.48 0.53 -7.84
CA GLN A 130 -10.10 1.31 -8.91
C GLN A 130 -10.29 2.78 -8.51
N ALA A 131 -10.67 3.03 -7.27
CA ALA A 131 -10.77 4.41 -6.76
C ALA A 131 -9.39 5.09 -6.75
N GLY A 132 -8.33 4.37 -6.37
CA GLY A 132 -6.94 4.85 -6.41
C GLY A 132 -6.48 5.17 -7.84
N ILE A 133 -6.70 4.26 -8.79
CA ILE A 133 -6.37 4.42 -10.20
C ILE A 133 -7.13 5.63 -10.79
N ASN A 134 -8.43 5.72 -10.56
CA ASN A 134 -9.26 6.82 -11.06
C ASN A 134 -8.83 8.17 -10.48
N LYS A 135 -8.49 8.21 -9.19
CA LYS A 135 -7.96 9.41 -8.54
C LYS A 135 -6.61 9.81 -9.13
N GLY A 136 -5.69 8.86 -9.29
CA GLY A 136 -4.37 9.08 -9.90
C GLY A 136 -4.49 9.57 -11.35
N TYR A 137 -5.36 8.95 -12.16
CA TYR A 137 -5.64 9.37 -13.53
C TYR A 137 -6.18 10.80 -13.60
N LYS A 138 -7.12 11.14 -12.71
CA LYS A 138 -7.70 12.49 -12.67
C LYS A 138 -6.64 13.53 -12.32
N ILE A 139 -5.85 13.29 -11.26
CA ILE A 139 -4.75 14.18 -10.86
C ILE A 139 -3.74 14.33 -11.99
N GLY A 140 -3.24 13.24 -12.55
CA GLY A 140 -2.24 13.29 -13.62
C GLY A 140 -2.75 13.97 -14.88
N LYS A 141 -4.05 13.83 -15.19
CA LYS A 141 -4.67 14.55 -16.31
C LYS A 141 -4.74 16.05 -16.05
N GLU A 142 -5.16 16.47 -14.85
CA GLU A 142 -5.22 17.87 -14.45
C GLU A 142 -3.83 18.51 -14.47
N GLU A 143 -2.84 17.85 -13.86
CA GLU A 143 -1.43 18.30 -13.87
C GLU A 143 -0.85 18.38 -15.30
N GLY A 144 -1.11 17.37 -16.14
CA GLY A 144 -0.65 17.36 -17.53
C GLY A 144 -1.25 18.45 -18.39
N VAL A 145 -2.55 18.78 -18.18
CA VAL A 145 -3.20 19.90 -18.88
C VAL A 145 -2.60 21.24 -18.41
N GLU A 146 -2.39 21.41 -17.12
CA GLU A 146 -1.81 22.63 -16.57
C GLU A 146 -0.35 22.81 -17.03
N GLU A 147 0.45 21.75 -16.99
CA GLU A 147 1.81 21.77 -17.51
C GLU A 147 1.86 22.05 -19.00
N GLY A 148 0.99 21.44 -19.80
CA GLY A 148 0.85 21.72 -21.23
C GLY A 148 0.48 23.17 -21.54
N LYS A 149 -0.42 23.75 -20.74
CA LYS A 149 -0.78 25.16 -20.83
C LYS A 149 0.41 26.06 -20.54
N HIS A 150 1.17 25.78 -19.48
CA HIS A 150 2.38 26.54 -19.15
C HIS A 150 3.41 26.47 -20.28
N LYS A 151 3.70 25.27 -20.80
CA LYS A 151 4.64 25.07 -21.92
C LYS A 151 4.25 25.86 -23.14
N MET A 152 2.97 25.87 -23.49
CA MET A 152 2.45 26.64 -24.64
C MET A 152 2.64 28.15 -24.42
N LEU A 153 2.33 28.66 -23.23
CA LEU A 153 2.49 30.09 -22.92
C LEU A 153 3.95 30.53 -22.87
N PHE A 154 4.86 29.70 -22.34
CA PHE A 154 6.29 29.96 -22.40
C PHE A 154 6.78 30.07 -23.84
N LYS A 155 6.34 29.17 -24.71
CA LYS A 155 6.70 29.22 -26.14
C LYS A 155 6.18 30.48 -26.81
N LEU A 156 4.92 30.83 -26.62
CA LEU A 156 4.32 32.04 -27.21
C LEU A 156 4.99 33.31 -26.72
N PHE A 157 5.42 33.35 -25.45
CA PHE A 157 6.18 34.47 -24.89
C PHE A 157 7.59 34.55 -25.49
N ILE A 158 8.31 33.43 -25.60
CA ILE A 158 9.64 33.37 -26.21
C ILE A 158 9.61 33.77 -27.69
N ASP A 159 8.60 33.32 -28.42
CA ASP A 159 8.40 33.64 -29.86
C ASP A 159 7.95 35.10 -30.08
N GLY A 160 7.74 35.86 -28.99
CA GLY A 160 7.28 37.28 -29.10
C GLY A 160 5.82 37.43 -29.46
N ASN A 161 5.03 36.36 -29.47
CA ASN A 161 3.60 36.37 -29.86
C ASN A 161 2.68 36.72 -28.66
N LEU A 162 3.19 36.78 -27.44
CA LEU A 162 2.42 37.10 -26.24
C LEU A 162 3.27 37.98 -25.31
N SER A 163 2.65 39.00 -24.70
CA SER A 163 3.33 39.84 -23.71
C SER A 163 3.51 39.08 -22.39
N LEU A 164 4.50 39.51 -21.56
CA LEU A 164 4.74 38.93 -20.25
C LEU A 164 3.50 39.06 -19.36
N THR A 165 2.90 40.23 -19.33
CA THR A 165 1.69 40.52 -18.53
C THR A 165 0.51 39.62 -18.94
N ASP A 166 0.28 39.44 -20.25
CA ASP A 166 -0.81 38.59 -20.73
C ASP A 166 -0.53 37.09 -20.45
N ALA A 167 0.72 36.65 -20.61
CA ALA A 167 1.13 35.27 -20.33
C ALA A 167 0.95 34.92 -18.84
N ALA A 168 1.42 35.78 -17.94
CA ALA A 168 1.29 35.62 -16.51
C ALA A 168 -0.18 35.61 -16.06
N THR A 169 -1.00 36.52 -16.60
CA THR A 169 -2.43 36.63 -16.32
C THR A 169 -3.19 35.35 -16.70
N GLN A 170 -2.87 34.72 -17.83
CA GLN A 170 -3.54 33.49 -18.29
C GLN A 170 -3.31 32.28 -17.40
N VAL A 171 -2.28 32.30 -16.57
CA VAL A 171 -1.98 31.23 -15.57
C VAL A 171 -2.15 31.71 -14.13
N ASN A 172 -2.76 32.87 -13.91
CA ASN A 172 -2.98 33.48 -12.59
C ASN A 172 -1.71 33.58 -11.76
N MET A 173 -0.59 33.98 -12.40
CA MET A 173 0.71 34.19 -11.78
C MET A 173 1.12 35.66 -11.85
N THR A 174 2.03 36.05 -10.95
CA THR A 174 2.76 37.29 -11.13
C THR A 174 3.78 37.15 -12.26
N GLU A 175 4.23 38.26 -12.83
CA GLU A 175 5.27 38.27 -13.86
C GLU A 175 6.57 37.61 -13.38
N GLU A 176 6.93 37.83 -12.09
CA GLU A 176 8.12 37.23 -11.47
C GLU A 176 7.99 35.72 -11.35
N GLU A 177 6.84 35.22 -10.91
CA GLU A 177 6.57 33.79 -10.81
C GLU A 177 6.57 33.10 -12.18
N PHE A 178 6.01 33.75 -13.19
CA PHE A 178 6.02 33.26 -14.56
C PHE A 178 7.45 33.13 -15.11
N LEU A 179 8.28 34.15 -14.95
CA LEU A 179 9.67 34.13 -15.42
C LEU A 179 10.49 33.05 -14.69
N LYS A 180 10.31 32.90 -13.39
CA LYS A 180 10.98 31.85 -12.60
C LYS A 180 10.61 30.45 -13.08
N LYS A 181 9.33 30.16 -13.28
CA LYS A 181 8.88 28.86 -13.81
C LYS A 181 9.36 28.60 -15.25
N LYS A 182 9.41 29.64 -16.07
CA LYS A 182 9.98 29.55 -17.41
C LYS A 182 11.46 29.16 -17.39
N GLU A 183 12.25 29.76 -16.50
CA GLU A 183 13.66 29.40 -16.36
C GLU A 183 13.86 27.96 -15.87
N GLU A 184 13.05 27.49 -14.93
CA GLU A 184 13.05 26.11 -14.45
C GLU A 184 12.69 25.12 -15.59
N TYR A 185 11.73 25.49 -16.42
CA TYR A 185 11.36 24.71 -17.60
C TYR A 185 12.50 24.62 -18.62
N GLU A 186 13.14 25.76 -18.96
CA GLU A 186 14.28 25.80 -19.90
C GLU A 186 15.45 24.95 -19.40
N LYS A 187 15.78 25.02 -18.12
CA LYS A 187 16.85 24.21 -17.49
C LYS A 187 16.56 22.71 -17.58
N SER A 188 15.31 22.31 -17.38
CA SER A 188 14.90 20.90 -17.45
C SER A 188 14.91 20.32 -18.86
N HIS A 189 14.82 21.17 -19.91
CA HIS A 189 14.73 20.76 -21.31
C HIS A 189 16.00 21.09 -22.14
N SER A 190 16.98 21.75 -21.54
CA SER A 190 18.29 22.06 -22.18
C SER A 190 19.31 20.93 -22.11
N ASN A 191 18.96 19.79 -21.51
CA ASN A 191 19.83 18.61 -21.33
C ASN A 191 19.47 17.44 -22.28
N VAL A 192 18.87 17.72 -23.46
CA VAL A 192 18.64 16.70 -24.50
C VAL A 192 19.41 17.10 -25.75
#